data_ef0d420c9864f18251e1e1853c74c3c7
#
_entry.id   ef0d420c9864f18251e1e1853c74c3c7
#
_cell.length_a   1.000
_cell.length_b   1.000
_cell.length_c   1.000
_cell.angle_alpha   90.00
_cell.angle_beta   90.00
_cell.angle_gamma   90.00
#
_symmetry.space_group_name_H-M   'P 1'
#
loop_
_entity.id
_entity.type
_entity.pdbx_description
1 polymer ?
#
loop_
_entity_poly.entity_id
_entity_poly.type
_entity_poly.pdbx_seq_one_letter_code
_entity_poly.pdbx_strand_id
1 'polypeptide(L)'
;MSNEFTHLNLWERTRAGIGVSFALFWIGILIVAACLAPFLANTAPLFIIKNNIWFFPAFELLKFVDILFIILLVNISIFYFFRSKINKLFSWLVLSVSGLLLFLAYIFINPLQLINYAKYRSLEYNSGIQFKIAAPIQFSPTDYLRDYGNTSLEAPLDQPTSDLQINIKSKDRIHLFGTDENGADVLSRMIHASRIALTIGIIATSIAMLIGIVIGGLMGYFSSWLDILGMRLVEIFESIPTLFLLLTFVAFFGRNLYIMMVIIGITSWSGYARYTRAEFLKLRKMEYVQAAIVSGIPLRSILFRHMLPNGVAPLLVAMSFGVASAILAEATLSFLGLGLVDAPSWGQMLNQAVNSATFNWWMALFPGGAIFFTVFTYTLLGEAFRDAIDPQILHKNN
;
A
#
# COMPACT_ATOMS: atom_id res chain seq x y z
N MET A 1 12.66 -28.25 -24.94
CA MET A 1 12.25 -27.17 -24.03
C MET A 1 10.87 -27.34 -23.38
N SER A 2 10.07 -28.33 -23.77
CA SER A 2 8.68 -28.49 -23.32
C SER A 2 8.46 -29.33 -22.04
N ASN A 3 9.45 -30.05 -21.53
CA ASN A 3 9.28 -30.91 -20.35
C ASN A 3 9.73 -30.29 -19.01
N GLU A 4 10.37 -29.13 -19.02
CA GLU A 4 10.83 -28.47 -17.77
C GLU A 4 9.73 -27.69 -17.05
N PHE A 5 8.67 -27.26 -17.76
CA PHE A 5 7.61 -26.42 -17.17
C PHE A 5 6.56 -27.19 -16.35
N THR A 6 6.44 -28.51 -16.53
CA THR A 6 5.42 -29.31 -15.84
C THR A 6 5.70 -29.53 -14.34
N HIS A 7 6.94 -29.36 -13.90
CA HIS A 7 7.36 -29.56 -12.51
C HIS A 7 7.61 -28.25 -11.73
N LEU A 8 7.46 -27.07 -12.38
CA LEU A 8 7.65 -25.79 -11.73
C LEU A 8 6.46 -25.47 -10.81
N ASN A 9 6.76 -25.01 -9.60
CA ASN A 9 5.75 -24.47 -8.69
C ASN A 9 5.04 -23.26 -9.31
N LEU A 10 3.78 -22.99 -8.92
CA LEU A 10 2.98 -21.83 -9.38
C LEU A 10 3.80 -20.52 -9.42
N TRP A 11 4.64 -20.29 -8.43
CA TRP A 11 5.53 -19.13 -8.33
C TRP A 11 6.63 -19.09 -9.41
N GLU A 12 7.18 -20.20 -9.78
CA GLU A 12 8.21 -20.27 -10.83
C GLU A 12 7.61 -20.04 -12.22
N ARG A 13 6.37 -20.49 -12.43
CA ARG A 13 5.59 -20.25 -13.66
C ARG A 13 5.22 -18.78 -13.84
N THR A 14 4.80 -18.09 -12.77
CA THR A 14 4.48 -16.67 -12.84
C THR A 14 5.70 -15.80 -13.12
N ARG A 15 6.88 -16.22 -12.67
CA ARG A 15 8.13 -15.42 -12.75
C ARG A 15 8.78 -15.40 -14.14
N ALA A 16 8.35 -16.23 -15.10
CA ALA A 16 9.01 -16.40 -16.38
C ALA A 16 8.81 -15.23 -17.39
N GLY A 17 7.94 -14.26 -17.11
CA GLY A 17 7.66 -13.13 -18.00
C GLY A 17 8.43 -11.84 -17.63
N ILE A 18 8.93 -11.11 -18.64
CA ILE A 18 9.60 -9.80 -18.44
C ILE A 18 8.65 -8.83 -17.71
N GLY A 19 7.36 -8.82 -18.04
CA GLY A 19 6.35 -7.99 -17.39
C GLY A 19 6.20 -8.26 -15.90
N VAL A 20 6.26 -9.54 -15.51
CA VAL A 20 6.17 -9.94 -14.09
C VAL A 20 7.43 -9.54 -13.33
N SER A 21 8.61 -9.68 -13.95
CA SER A 21 9.86 -9.23 -13.34
C SER A 21 9.85 -7.72 -13.09
N PHE A 22 9.34 -6.94 -14.05
CA PHE A 22 9.13 -5.50 -13.89
C PHE A 22 8.13 -5.20 -12.76
N ALA A 23 7.00 -5.91 -12.73
CA ALA A 23 5.98 -5.72 -11.71
C ALA A 23 6.52 -6.00 -10.30
N LEU A 24 7.25 -7.10 -10.11
CA LEU A 24 7.87 -7.44 -8.83
C LEU A 24 8.94 -6.43 -8.41
N PHE A 25 9.72 -5.94 -9.36
CA PHE A 25 10.73 -4.90 -9.12
C PHE A 25 10.08 -3.59 -8.66
N TRP A 26 9.04 -3.11 -9.36
CA TRP A 26 8.32 -1.88 -9.00
C TRP A 26 7.66 -1.99 -7.62
N ILE A 27 6.94 -3.09 -7.36
CA ILE A 27 6.31 -3.32 -6.05
C ILE A 27 7.37 -3.43 -4.95
N GLY A 28 8.50 -4.06 -5.24
CA GLY A 28 9.65 -4.11 -4.33
C GLY A 28 10.16 -2.71 -3.96
N ILE A 29 10.32 -1.83 -4.95
CA ILE A 29 10.68 -0.42 -4.73
C ILE A 29 9.64 0.27 -3.85
N LEU A 30 8.35 0.09 -4.15
CA LEU A 30 7.28 0.71 -3.36
C LEU A 30 7.25 0.22 -1.90
N ILE A 31 7.44 -1.08 -1.68
CA ILE A 31 7.50 -1.65 -0.33
C ILE A 31 8.70 -1.09 0.43
N VAL A 32 9.88 -1.05 -0.19
CA VAL A 32 11.09 -0.47 0.43
C VAL A 32 10.89 1.01 0.71
N ALA A 33 10.37 1.78 -0.25
CA ALA A 33 10.07 3.19 -0.07
C ALA A 33 9.06 3.42 1.07
N ALA A 34 7.98 2.64 1.11
CA ALA A 34 6.97 2.73 2.16
C ALA A 34 7.53 2.37 3.55
N CYS A 35 8.31 1.30 3.65
CA CYS A 35 8.85 0.85 4.93
C CYS A 35 9.95 1.77 5.46
N LEU A 36 10.82 2.26 4.59
CA LEU A 36 11.94 3.10 4.96
C LEU A 36 11.69 4.60 4.78
N ALA A 37 10.45 5.03 4.50
CA ALA A 37 10.11 6.44 4.25
C ALA A 37 10.70 7.43 5.28
N PRO A 38 10.60 7.23 6.62
CA PRO A 38 11.14 8.18 7.60
C PRO A 38 12.68 8.22 7.62
N PHE A 39 13.35 7.23 7.05
CA PHE A 39 14.82 7.20 6.93
C PHE A 39 15.30 7.69 5.57
N LEU A 40 14.47 7.57 4.53
CA LEU A 40 14.78 8.03 3.19
C LEU A 40 14.52 9.53 3.02
N ALA A 41 13.43 10.03 3.62
CA ALA A 41 12.98 11.42 3.46
C ALA A 41 12.59 12.02 4.81
N ASN A 42 13.51 12.77 5.41
CA ASN A 42 13.34 13.39 6.72
C ASN A 42 14.22 14.64 6.87
N THR A 43 13.66 15.70 7.42
CA THR A 43 14.41 16.92 7.76
C THR A 43 15.32 16.71 8.97
N ALA A 44 14.91 15.86 9.92
CA ALA A 44 15.76 15.52 11.06
C ALA A 44 16.90 14.58 10.64
N PRO A 45 18.14 14.81 11.08
CA PRO A 45 19.24 13.91 10.81
C PRO A 45 19.03 12.55 11.46
N LEU A 46 19.49 11.49 10.78
CA LEU A 46 19.36 10.11 11.26
C LEU A 46 20.23 9.89 12.51
N PHE A 47 21.42 10.49 12.50
CA PHE A 47 22.40 10.34 13.57
C PHE A 47 23.26 11.59 13.68
N ILE A 48 23.54 12.05 14.90
CA ILE A 48 24.46 13.14 15.19
C ILE A 48 25.33 12.82 16.40
N ILE A 49 26.57 13.31 16.36
CA ILE A 49 27.46 13.35 17.52
C ILE A 49 27.61 14.82 17.91
N LYS A 50 27.16 15.18 19.10
CA LYS A 50 27.28 16.53 19.66
C LYS A 50 27.89 16.43 21.05
N ASN A 51 29.00 17.14 21.31
CA ASN A 51 29.72 17.10 22.57
C ASN A 51 30.08 15.68 23.06
N ASN A 52 30.50 14.80 22.11
CA ASN A 52 30.79 13.38 22.34
C ASN A 52 29.59 12.54 22.80
N ILE A 53 28.37 13.05 22.71
CA ILE A 53 27.12 12.32 23.02
C ILE A 53 26.44 11.96 21.70
N TRP A 54 25.90 10.75 21.64
CA TRP A 54 25.20 10.22 20.47
C TRP A 54 23.70 10.53 20.58
N PHE A 55 23.14 11.13 19.53
CA PHE A 55 21.72 11.44 19.40
C PHE A 55 21.16 10.88 18.11
N PHE A 56 19.90 10.47 18.16
CA PHE A 56 19.15 9.92 17.03
C PHE A 56 17.86 10.72 16.78
N PRO A 57 17.93 11.95 16.27
CA PRO A 57 16.78 12.83 16.19
C PRO A 57 15.63 12.29 15.30
N ALA A 58 15.97 11.57 14.24
CA ALA A 58 14.96 10.98 13.36
C ALA A 58 14.09 9.93 14.09
N PHE A 59 14.61 9.25 15.12
CA PHE A 59 13.85 8.26 15.88
C PHE A 59 12.82 8.91 16.82
N GLU A 60 13.04 10.16 17.25
CA GLU A 60 12.07 10.92 18.05
C GLU A 60 10.82 11.28 17.25
N LEU A 61 10.94 11.34 15.92
CA LEU A 61 9.85 11.68 15.00
C LEU A 61 9.07 10.46 14.49
N LEU A 62 9.48 9.23 14.85
CA LEU A 62 8.81 8.02 14.40
C LEU A 62 7.41 7.93 15.00
N LYS A 63 6.45 7.62 14.14
CA LYS A 63 5.07 7.30 14.51
C LYS A 63 4.91 5.78 14.67
N PHE A 64 3.90 5.35 15.38
CA PHE A 64 3.55 3.92 15.51
C PHE A 64 3.50 3.20 14.15
N VAL A 65 2.91 3.87 13.14
CA VAL A 65 2.81 3.35 11.77
C VAL A 65 4.19 3.08 11.15
N ASP A 66 5.21 3.90 11.46
CA ASP A 66 6.57 3.72 10.96
C ASP A 66 7.18 2.41 11.46
N ILE A 67 6.99 2.12 12.73
CA ILE A 67 7.48 0.89 13.36
C ILE A 67 6.75 -0.33 12.83
N LEU A 68 5.45 -0.22 12.60
CA LEU A 68 4.66 -1.29 11.99
C LEU A 68 5.24 -1.67 10.61
N PHE A 69 5.55 -0.70 9.75
CA PHE A 69 6.14 -0.95 8.45
C PHE A 69 7.55 -1.54 8.53
N ILE A 70 8.38 -1.06 9.47
CA ILE A 70 9.72 -1.60 9.69
C ILE A 70 9.67 -3.05 10.15
N ILE A 71 8.81 -3.37 11.13
CA ILE A 71 8.62 -4.74 11.61
C ILE A 71 8.09 -5.64 10.49
N LEU A 72 7.17 -5.15 9.65
CA LEU A 72 6.68 -5.88 8.49
C LEU A 72 7.83 -6.22 7.53
N LEU A 73 8.69 -5.24 7.20
CA LEU A 73 9.85 -5.45 6.32
C LEU A 73 10.82 -6.48 6.92
N VAL A 74 11.12 -6.37 8.21
CA VAL A 74 11.99 -7.30 8.93
C VAL A 74 11.41 -8.71 8.90
N ASN A 75 10.11 -8.87 9.16
CA ASN A 75 9.44 -10.17 9.08
C ASN A 75 9.50 -10.76 7.68
N ILE A 76 9.18 -9.99 6.64
CA ILE A 76 9.28 -10.43 5.24
C ILE A 76 10.72 -10.90 4.94
N SER A 77 11.72 -10.12 5.37
CA SER A 77 13.13 -10.45 5.17
C SER A 77 13.52 -11.74 5.90
N ILE A 78 13.13 -11.90 7.16
CA ILE A 78 13.40 -13.11 7.94
C ILE A 78 12.77 -14.33 7.27
N PHE A 79 11.49 -14.26 6.89
CA PHE A 79 10.81 -15.36 6.21
C PHE A 79 11.42 -15.69 4.85
N TYR A 80 11.90 -14.71 4.11
CA TYR A 80 12.56 -14.91 2.82
C TYR A 80 13.93 -15.60 2.97
N PHE A 81 14.81 -15.07 3.84
CA PHE A 81 16.17 -15.58 4.00
C PHE A 81 16.21 -16.95 4.72
N PHE A 82 15.32 -17.17 5.67
CA PHE A 82 15.30 -18.42 6.45
C PHE A 82 14.28 -19.44 5.95
N ARG A 83 13.72 -19.25 4.76
CA ARG A 83 12.65 -20.08 4.17
C ARG A 83 12.88 -21.59 4.30
N SER A 84 14.13 -22.07 4.15
CA SER A 84 14.48 -23.49 4.23
C SER A 84 14.63 -24.04 5.66
N LYS A 85 14.75 -23.15 6.66
CA LYS A 85 15.00 -23.50 8.07
C LYS A 85 13.85 -23.17 9.02
N ILE A 86 12.74 -22.65 8.48
CA ILE A 86 11.61 -22.18 9.29
C ILE A 86 10.80 -23.37 9.79
N ASN A 87 10.88 -23.63 11.10
CA ASN A 87 9.98 -24.53 11.82
C ASN A 87 8.76 -23.74 12.33
N LYS A 88 7.63 -24.43 12.56
CA LYS A 88 6.42 -23.80 13.12
C LYS A 88 6.72 -23.00 14.40
N LEU A 89 7.56 -23.54 15.30
CA LEU A 89 7.96 -22.89 16.53
C LEU A 89 8.68 -21.56 16.27
N PHE A 90 9.62 -21.53 15.31
CA PHE A 90 10.35 -20.33 14.93
C PHE A 90 9.40 -19.25 14.36
N SER A 91 8.44 -19.65 13.51
CA SER A 91 7.43 -18.72 12.97
C SER A 91 6.60 -18.08 14.09
N TRP A 92 6.13 -18.90 15.06
CA TRP A 92 5.37 -18.39 16.21
C TRP A 92 6.21 -17.46 17.09
N LEU A 93 7.49 -17.77 17.29
CA LEU A 93 8.41 -16.93 18.05
C LEU A 93 8.61 -15.57 17.39
N VAL A 94 8.88 -15.55 16.07
CA VAL A 94 9.04 -14.29 15.29
C VAL A 94 7.77 -13.44 15.36
N LEU A 95 6.60 -14.03 15.17
CA LEU A 95 5.32 -13.32 15.25
C LEU A 95 5.03 -12.81 16.66
N SER A 96 5.33 -13.59 17.70
CA SER A 96 5.14 -13.16 19.10
C SER A 96 6.06 -12.01 19.49
N VAL A 97 7.35 -12.07 19.10
CA VAL A 97 8.30 -10.99 19.32
C VAL A 97 7.88 -9.72 18.57
N SER A 98 7.45 -9.86 17.33
CA SER A 98 6.94 -8.74 16.54
C SER A 98 5.69 -8.11 17.15
N GLY A 99 4.76 -8.93 17.63
CA GLY A 99 3.57 -8.47 18.34
C GLY A 99 3.91 -7.74 19.65
N LEU A 100 4.87 -8.25 20.41
CA LEU A 100 5.35 -7.60 21.62
C LEU A 100 6.01 -6.25 21.32
N LEU A 101 6.85 -6.18 20.28
CA LEU A 101 7.50 -4.93 19.86
C LEU A 101 6.47 -3.89 19.41
N LEU A 102 5.43 -4.30 18.66
CA LEU A 102 4.33 -3.41 18.25
C LEU A 102 3.53 -2.92 19.46
N PHE A 103 3.26 -3.78 20.44
CA PHE A 103 2.57 -3.42 21.68
C PHE A 103 3.38 -2.40 22.50
N LEU A 104 4.69 -2.63 22.66
CA LEU A 104 5.58 -1.68 23.31
C LEU A 104 5.65 -0.36 22.54
N ALA A 105 5.75 -0.40 21.22
CA ALA A 105 5.75 0.79 20.39
C ALA A 105 4.46 1.60 20.56
N TYR A 106 3.30 0.96 20.64
CA TYR A 106 2.03 1.61 20.89
C TYR A 106 1.97 2.35 22.22
N ILE A 107 2.57 1.77 23.29
CA ILE A 107 2.58 2.38 24.63
C ILE A 107 3.58 3.53 24.73
N PHE A 108 4.79 3.35 24.18
CA PHE A 108 5.91 4.27 24.45
C PHE A 108 6.07 5.37 23.40
N ILE A 109 5.49 5.22 22.19
CA ILE A 109 5.64 6.22 21.15
C ILE A 109 4.46 7.19 21.21
N ASN A 110 4.75 8.36 21.75
CA ASN A 110 3.89 9.53 21.65
C ASN A 110 4.51 10.49 20.63
N PRO A 111 4.03 10.49 19.35
CA PRO A 111 4.58 11.39 18.36
C PRO A 111 4.32 12.84 18.75
N LEU A 112 5.31 13.70 18.55
CA LEU A 112 5.16 15.14 18.74
C LEU A 112 4.01 15.64 17.84
N GLN A 113 3.03 16.31 18.43
CA GLN A 113 1.87 16.84 17.69
C GLN A 113 2.26 17.97 16.73
N LEU A 114 3.26 18.79 17.13
CA LEU A 114 3.80 19.88 16.34
C LEU A 114 5.31 19.71 16.20
N ILE A 115 5.76 19.51 14.97
CA ILE A 115 7.18 19.36 14.65
C ILE A 115 7.70 20.68 14.11
N ASN A 116 8.70 21.25 14.80
CA ASN A 116 9.42 22.42 14.29
C ASN A 116 10.61 21.99 13.44
N TYR A 117 10.41 21.86 12.13
CA TYR A 117 11.45 21.45 11.18
C TYR A 117 12.59 22.47 11.06
N ALA A 118 12.30 23.78 11.21
CA ALA A 118 13.30 24.85 11.16
C ALA A 118 14.37 24.68 12.23
N LYS A 119 14.03 24.08 13.37
CA LYS A 119 15.02 23.76 14.44
C LYS A 119 16.22 22.98 13.90
N TYR A 120 16.00 21.96 13.07
CA TYR A 120 17.07 21.09 12.56
C TYR A 120 17.98 21.76 11.53
N ARG A 121 17.54 22.91 10.98
CA ARG A 121 18.30 23.75 10.04
C ARG A 121 18.99 24.92 10.71
N SER A 122 18.58 25.31 11.93
CA SER A 122 19.12 26.47 12.63
C SER A 122 20.62 26.35 12.93
N LEU A 123 21.33 27.46 12.90
CA LEU A 123 22.75 27.52 13.26
C LEU A 123 22.99 27.08 14.70
N GLU A 124 22.07 27.42 15.61
CA GLU A 124 22.14 27.03 17.01
C GLU A 124 22.11 25.51 17.21
N TYR A 125 21.20 24.82 16.48
CA TYR A 125 21.13 23.38 16.52
C TYR A 125 22.39 22.71 15.95
N ASN A 126 22.89 23.24 14.84
CA ASN A 126 24.07 22.69 14.15
C ASN A 126 25.39 23.08 14.83
N SER A 127 25.37 24.03 15.77
CA SER A 127 26.57 24.40 16.55
C SER A 127 27.02 23.24 17.45
N GLY A 128 28.32 22.92 17.39
CA GLY A 128 28.92 21.85 18.21
C GLY A 128 28.66 20.41 17.68
N ILE A 129 28.06 20.24 16.53
CA ILE A 129 27.95 18.95 15.86
C ILE A 129 29.31 18.56 15.28
N GLN A 130 29.86 17.43 15.75
CA GLN A 130 31.12 16.87 15.28
C GLN A 130 30.93 15.97 14.07
N PHE A 131 29.80 15.23 14.03
CA PHE A 131 29.47 14.32 12.95
C PHE A 131 27.95 14.27 12.75
N LYS A 132 27.50 14.24 11.48
CA LYS A 132 26.07 14.22 11.10
C LYS A 132 25.85 13.27 9.93
N ILE A 133 24.91 12.34 10.10
CA ILE A 133 24.35 11.55 8.99
C ILE A 133 22.93 12.04 8.77
N ALA A 134 22.70 12.65 7.61
CA ALA A 134 21.37 13.09 7.19
C ALA A 134 20.65 12.00 6.39
N ALA A 135 19.33 12.11 6.27
CA ALA A 135 18.58 11.29 5.33
C ALA A 135 19.01 11.62 3.87
N PRO A 136 18.89 10.67 2.93
CA PRO A 136 19.19 10.92 1.51
C PRO A 136 18.41 12.12 0.95
N ILE A 137 17.14 12.25 1.36
CA ILE A 137 16.28 13.40 1.06
C ILE A 137 16.06 14.15 2.38
N GLN A 138 16.65 15.35 2.48
CA GLN A 138 16.67 16.12 3.74
C GLN A 138 15.40 16.94 3.96
N PHE A 139 14.27 16.45 3.47
CA PHE A 139 12.96 17.10 3.55
C PHE A 139 11.93 16.13 4.07
N SER A 140 11.12 16.58 5.04
CA SER A 140 9.95 15.83 5.51
C SER A 140 8.73 16.19 4.65
N PRO A 141 7.73 15.29 4.52
CA PRO A 141 6.60 15.49 3.59
C PRO A 141 5.66 16.65 3.95
N THR A 142 5.74 17.13 5.20
CA THR A 142 4.96 18.26 5.73
C THR A 142 5.85 19.45 6.10
N ASP A 143 7.10 19.46 5.65
CA ASP A 143 8.01 20.56 5.82
C ASP A 143 7.84 21.54 4.66
N TYR A 144 7.17 22.67 4.93
CA TYR A 144 6.85 23.70 3.94
C TYR A 144 7.96 24.75 3.78
N LEU A 145 9.14 24.53 4.35
CA LEU A 145 10.33 25.36 4.21
C LEU A 145 10.12 26.86 4.47
N ARG A 146 9.17 27.22 5.34
CA ARG A 146 8.77 28.61 5.61
C ARG A 146 9.90 29.49 6.14
N ASP A 147 10.91 28.87 6.75
CA ASP A 147 12.14 29.53 7.23
C ASP A 147 13.10 29.92 6.10
N TYR A 148 12.93 29.36 4.91
CA TYR A 148 13.72 29.71 3.71
C TYR A 148 13.06 30.77 2.82
N GLY A 149 11.88 31.26 3.20
CA GLY A 149 11.13 32.21 2.41
C GLY A 149 10.19 31.52 1.39
N ASN A 150 10.03 32.11 0.22
CA ASN A 150 9.17 31.54 -0.82
C ASN A 150 9.91 30.43 -1.58
N THR A 151 9.55 29.19 -1.32
CA THR A 151 10.10 27.99 -1.97
C THR A 151 9.05 27.29 -2.81
N SER A 152 7.89 27.93 -3.03
CA SER A 152 6.77 27.37 -3.78
C SER A 152 7.11 27.26 -5.27
N LEU A 153 6.73 26.13 -5.87
CA LEU A 153 6.83 25.87 -7.30
C LEU A 153 8.27 25.93 -7.87
N GLU A 154 9.28 25.61 -7.05
CA GLU A 154 10.64 25.43 -7.54
C GLU A 154 10.69 24.20 -8.47
N ALA A 155 11.27 24.37 -9.66
CA ALA A 155 11.35 23.30 -10.64
C ALA A 155 12.33 22.17 -10.20
N PRO A 156 12.18 20.94 -10.73
CA PRO A 156 13.10 19.86 -10.47
C PRO A 156 14.55 20.24 -10.80
N LEU A 157 15.47 19.98 -9.85
CA LEU A 157 16.90 20.25 -9.95
C LEU A 157 17.26 21.73 -10.10
N ASP A 158 16.32 22.65 -9.94
CA ASP A 158 16.56 24.07 -10.02
C ASP A 158 17.37 24.58 -8.82
N GLN A 159 18.15 25.65 -9.04
CA GLN A 159 18.85 26.29 -7.95
C GLN A 159 17.88 27.18 -7.19
N PRO A 160 17.88 27.14 -5.84
CA PRO A 160 16.95 27.91 -5.05
C PRO A 160 17.12 29.41 -5.31
N THR A 161 16.07 30.04 -5.81
CA THR A 161 15.97 31.49 -5.94
C THR A 161 15.70 32.08 -4.57
N SER A 162 16.73 32.33 -3.79
CA SER A 162 16.55 33.03 -2.52
C SER A 162 16.75 34.54 -2.72
N ASP A 163 15.67 35.27 -2.68
CA ASP A 163 15.70 36.75 -2.55
C ASP A 163 16.09 37.22 -1.12
N LEU A 164 16.27 36.27 -0.20
CA LEU A 164 16.66 36.56 1.17
C LEU A 164 18.13 36.22 1.37
N GLN A 165 18.92 37.24 1.70
CA GLN A 165 20.32 37.16 2.16
C GLN A 165 20.44 36.38 3.48
N ILE A 166 19.85 35.20 3.58
CA ILE A 166 20.04 34.31 4.71
C ILE A 166 21.32 33.52 4.41
N ASN A 167 22.34 33.70 5.27
CA ASN A 167 23.67 33.06 5.24
C ASN A 167 23.66 31.54 5.35
N ILE A 168 22.68 30.86 4.77
CA ILE A 168 22.61 29.41 4.68
C ILE A 168 23.16 29.05 3.30
N LYS A 169 24.23 28.27 3.25
CA LYS A 169 24.82 27.75 2.02
C LYS A 169 23.71 27.15 1.16
N SER A 170 23.25 27.90 0.16
CA SER A 170 22.17 27.54 -0.75
C SER A 170 22.45 26.30 -1.59
N LYS A 171 23.71 25.83 -1.61
CA LYS A 171 24.17 24.67 -2.38
C LYS A 171 23.63 23.31 -1.92
N ASP A 172 23.11 23.22 -0.69
CA ASP A 172 22.67 21.94 -0.10
C ASP A 172 21.16 21.72 -0.23
N ARG A 173 20.44 22.62 -0.94
CA ARG A 173 19.00 22.56 -1.08
C ARG A 173 18.59 22.37 -2.55
N ILE A 174 18.68 21.16 -3.03
CA ILE A 174 18.20 20.80 -4.37
C ILE A 174 16.99 19.87 -4.23
N HIS A 175 15.87 20.27 -4.80
CA HIS A 175 14.67 19.47 -4.88
C HIS A 175 14.72 18.61 -6.15
N LEU A 176 14.93 17.28 -6.01
CA LEU A 176 15.07 16.37 -7.15
C LEU A 176 13.81 16.35 -8.04
N PHE A 177 12.63 16.44 -7.44
CA PHE A 177 11.32 16.45 -8.12
C PHE A 177 10.60 17.79 -8.00
N GLY A 178 11.33 18.84 -7.58
CA GLY A 178 10.77 20.17 -7.35
C GLY A 178 9.94 20.27 -6.07
N THR A 179 9.28 21.42 -5.90
CA THR A 179 8.38 21.69 -4.78
C THR A 179 6.95 21.88 -5.24
N ASP A 180 6.01 21.70 -4.32
CA ASP A 180 4.60 22.02 -4.54
C ASP A 180 4.31 23.51 -4.29
N GLU A 181 3.05 23.92 -4.44
CA GLU A 181 2.60 25.31 -4.19
C GLU A 181 2.78 25.78 -2.76
N ASN A 182 2.92 24.87 -1.80
CA ASN A 182 3.17 25.18 -0.40
C ASN A 182 4.67 25.17 -0.04
N GLY A 183 5.54 24.83 -0.98
CA GLY A 183 6.99 24.69 -0.78
C GLY A 183 7.43 23.34 -0.23
N ALA A 184 6.55 22.34 -0.17
CA ALA A 184 6.93 20.99 0.25
C ALA A 184 7.64 20.23 -0.87
N ASP A 185 8.66 19.44 -0.52
CA ASP A 185 9.41 18.60 -1.46
C ASP A 185 8.55 17.49 -2.05
N VAL A 186 8.43 17.47 -3.39
CA VAL A 186 7.59 16.51 -4.11
C VAL A 186 8.08 15.08 -3.93
N LEU A 187 9.40 14.82 -3.97
CA LEU A 187 9.94 13.46 -3.83
C LEU A 187 9.70 12.90 -2.42
N SER A 188 9.90 13.71 -1.38
CA SER A 188 9.58 13.33 -0.01
C SER A 188 8.11 12.94 0.15
N ARG A 189 7.20 13.75 -0.41
CA ARG A 189 5.76 13.47 -0.41
C ARG A 189 5.42 12.20 -1.17
N MET A 190 6.05 11.97 -2.33
CA MET A 190 5.90 10.75 -3.13
C MET A 190 6.26 9.48 -2.36
N ILE A 191 7.39 9.49 -1.65
CA ILE A 191 7.87 8.36 -0.85
C ILE A 191 6.88 8.07 0.29
N HIS A 192 6.45 9.09 1.02
CA HIS A 192 5.49 8.91 2.11
C HIS A 192 4.09 8.51 1.62
N ALA A 193 3.66 9.00 0.44
CA ALA A 193 2.38 8.64 -0.17
C ALA A 193 2.31 7.16 -0.58
N SER A 194 3.45 6.51 -0.90
CA SER A 194 3.49 5.08 -1.21
C SER A 194 2.92 4.19 -0.08
N ARG A 195 3.05 4.62 1.17
CA ARG A 195 2.47 3.96 2.34
C ARG A 195 0.95 3.92 2.28
N ILE A 196 0.35 5.06 1.98
CA ILE A 196 -1.10 5.22 1.90
C ILE A 196 -1.63 4.34 0.78
N ALA A 197 -1.02 4.41 -0.41
CA ALA A 197 -1.43 3.63 -1.56
C ALA A 197 -1.38 2.11 -1.27
N LEU A 198 -0.25 1.60 -0.73
CA LEU A 198 -0.12 0.18 -0.41
C LEU A 198 -1.08 -0.26 0.72
N THR A 199 -1.23 0.56 1.76
CA THR A 199 -2.08 0.22 2.90
C THR A 199 -3.54 0.16 2.48
N ILE A 200 -4.03 1.16 1.75
CA ILE A 200 -5.41 1.18 1.24
C ILE A 200 -5.63 0.02 0.27
N GLY A 201 -4.72 -0.15 -0.70
CA GLY A 201 -4.81 -1.22 -1.67
C GLY A 201 -4.99 -2.60 -1.02
N ILE A 202 -4.14 -2.93 -0.06
CA ILE A 202 -4.16 -4.25 0.58
C ILE A 202 -5.33 -4.37 1.57
N ILE A 203 -5.54 -3.40 2.46
CA ILE A 203 -6.54 -3.52 3.52
C ILE A 203 -7.96 -3.45 2.96
N ALA A 204 -8.26 -2.47 2.08
CA ALA A 204 -9.60 -2.36 1.49
C ALA A 204 -9.94 -3.61 0.66
N THR A 205 -8.99 -4.10 -0.15
CA THR A 205 -9.19 -5.33 -0.92
C THR A 205 -9.39 -6.55 -0.02
N SER A 206 -8.65 -6.65 1.09
CA SER A 206 -8.81 -7.73 2.05
C SER A 206 -10.19 -7.71 2.71
N ILE A 207 -10.70 -6.54 3.08
CA ILE A 207 -12.05 -6.38 3.63
C ILE A 207 -13.09 -6.80 2.59
N ALA A 208 -12.98 -6.30 1.35
CA ALA A 208 -13.90 -6.66 0.26
C ALA A 208 -13.90 -8.16 -0.01
N MET A 209 -12.72 -8.77 -0.07
CA MET A 209 -12.54 -10.20 -0.31
C MET A 209 -13.12 -11.04 0.84
N LEU A 210 -12.89 -10.67 2.09
CA LEU A 210 -13.45 -11.38 3.26
C LEU A 210 -14.97 -11.37 3.24
N ILE A 211 -15.61 -10.22 3.01
CA ILE A 211 -17.05 -10.09 2.89
C ILE A 211 -17.56 -10.92 1.69
N GLY A 212 -16.88 -10.79 0.55
CA GLY A 212 -17.24 -11.49 -0.68
C GLY A 212 -17.12 -13.01 -0.56
N ILE A 213 -16.09 -13.53 0.12
CA ILE A 213 -15.91 -14.97 0.37
C ILE A 213 -17.03 -15.51 1.25
N VAL A 214 -17.40 -14.81 2.31
CA VAL A 214 -18.44 -15.26 3.23
C VAL A 214 -19.80 -15.28 2.52
N ILE A 215 -20.20 -14.16 1.93
CA ILE A 215 -21.49 -14.03 1.26
C ILE A 215 -21.54 -14.93 0.02
N GLY A 216 -20.56 -14.85 -0.87
CA GLY A 216 -20.49 -15.66 -2.09
C GLY A 216 -20.37 -17.16 -1.81
N GLY A 217 -19.61 -17.54 -0.77
CA GLY A 217 -19.50 -18.92 -0.35
C GLY A 217 -20.82 -19.51 0.14
N LEU A 218 -21.58 -18.75 0.94
CA LEU A 218 -22.91 -19.16 1.37
C LEU A 218 -23.89 -19.28 0.18
N MET A 219 -23.90 -18.30 -0.72
CA MET A 219 -24.71 -18.31 -1.94
C MET A 219 -24.39 -19.55 -2.81
N GLY A 220 -23.11 -19.78 -3.07
CA GLY A 220 -22.66 -20.90 -3.91
C GLY A 220 -22.90 -22.27 -3.29
N TYR A 221 -22.77 -22.40 -1.97
CA TYR A 221 -23.01 -23.66 -1.28
C TYR A 221 -24.49 -24.00 -1.20
N PHE A 222 -25.35 -23.11 -0.71
CA PHE A 222 -26.77 -23.38 -0.52
C PHE A 222 -27.54 -23.41 -1.85
N SER A 223 -27.14 -22.60 -2.84
CA SER A 223 -27.68 -22.55 -4.21
C SER A 223 -29.22 -22.62 -4.31
N SER A 224 -29.94 -21.98 -3.38
CA SER A 224 -31.40 -22.01 -3.27
C SER A 224 -31.89 -20.58 -3.03
N TRP A 225 -32.84 -20.35 -2.14
CA TRP A 225 -33.37 -19.03 -1.84
C TRP A 225 -32.26 -18.03 -1.36
N LEU A 226 -31.24 -18.52 -0.63
CA LEU A 226 -30.11 -17.71 -0.22
C LEU A 226 -29.31 -17.20 -1.42
N ASP A 227 -29.19 -18.00 -2.45
CA ASP A 227 -28.53 -17.60 -3.68
C ASP A 227 -29.32 -16.50 -4.41
N ILE A 228 -30.65 -16.69 -4.52
CA ILE A 228 -31.52 -15.70 -5.16
C ILE A 228 -31.46 -14.36 -4.39
N LEU A 229 -31.60 -14.41 -3.07
CA LEU A 229 -31.60 -13.20 -2.23
C LEU A 229 -30.24 -12.51 -2.27
N GLY A 230 -29.16 -13.27 -2.15
CA GLY A 230 -27.80 -12.75 -2.19
C GLY A 230 -27.45 -12.12 -3.54
N MET A 231 -27.90 -12.72 -4.66
CA MET A 231 -27.72 -12.10 -5.98
C MET A 231 -28.51 -10.80 -6.13
N ARG A 232 -29.73 -10.70 -5.57
CA ARG A 232 -30.47 -9.43 -5.56
C ARG A 232 -29.73 -8.35 -4.78
N LEU A 233 -29.13 -8.72 -3.64
CA LEU A 233 -28.31 -7.79 -2.86
C LEU A 233 -27.08 -7.33 -3.66
N VAL A 234 -26.39 -8.22 -4.34
CA VAL A 234 -25.27 -7.89 -5.25
C VAL A 234 -25.73 -6.93 -6.35
N GLU A 235 -26.85 -7.22 -7.02
CA GLU A 235 -27.41 -6.39 -8.09
C GLU A 235 -27.78 -4.98 -7.59
N ILE A 236 -28.33 -4.85 -6.39
CA ILE A 236 -28.62 -3.55 -5.76
C ILE A 236 -27.33 -2.76 -5.56
N PHE A 237 -26.28 -3.37 -5.01
CA PHE A 237 -25.01 -2.71 -4.79
C PHE A 237 -24.35 -2.27 -6.12
N GLU A 238 -24.42 -3.10 -7.15
CA GLU A 238 -23.83 -2.79 -8.47
C GLU A 238 -24.66 -1.78 -9.30
N SER A 239 -25.93 -1.60 -8.98
CA SER A 239 -26.78 -0.58 -9.63
C SER A 239 -26.40 0.85 -9.21
N ILE A 240 -25.75 1.01 -8.05
CA ILE A 240 -25.30 2.31 -7.55
C ILE A 240 -23.90 2.59 -8.10
N PRO A 241 -23.68 3.71 -8.82
CA PRO A 241 -22.34 4.06 -9.26
C PRO A 241 -21.38 4.18 -8.07
N THR A 242 -20.34 3.35 -8.06
CA THR A 242 -19.39 3.21 -6.93
C THR A 242 -18.82 4.55 -6.47
N LEU A 243 -18.52 5.46 -7.39
CA LEU A 243 -17.98 6.78 -7.06
C LEU A 243 -18.95 7.59 -6.19
N PHE A 244 -20.26 7.62 -6.55
CA PHE A 244 -21.24 8.35 -5.74
C PHE A 244 -21.43 7.74 -4.36
N LEU A 245 -21.38 6.40 -4.28
CA LEU A 245 -21.43 5.70 -3.01
C LEU A 245 -20.26 6.07 -2.11
N LEU A 246 -19.02 6.06 -2.67
CA LEU A 246 -17.81 6.46 -1.98
C LEU A 246 -17.88 7.93 -1.51
N LEU A 247 -18.28 8.85 -2.39
CA LEU A 247 -18.44 10.27 -2.06
C LEU A 247 -19.43 10.47 -0.90
N THR A 248 -20.57 9.78 -0.95
CA THR A 248 -21.59 9.84 0.10
C THR A 248 -21.02 9.38 1.44
N PHE A 249 -20.37 8.23 1.48
CA PHE A 249 -19.81 7.71 2.73
C PHE A 249 -18.72 8.62 3.30
N VAL A 250 -17.81 9.14 2.47
CA VAL A 250 -16.76 10.06 2.94
C VAL A 250 -17.36 11.38 3.46
N ALA A 251 -18.46 11.86 2.85
CA ALA A 251 -19.16 13.04 3.33
C ALA A 251 -19.79 12.84 4.72
N PHE A 252 -20.33 11.65 5.01
CA PHE A 252 -20.94 11.34 6.30
C PHE A 252 -19.93 11.01 7.41
N PHE A 253 -18.89 10.22 7.08
CA PHE A 253 -17.95 9.66 8.07
C PHE A 253 -16.66 10.43 8.19
N GLY A 254 -16.39 11.39 7.28
CA GLY A 254 -15.21 12.23 7.30
C GLY A 254 -14.00 11.63 6.58
N ARG A 255 -12.90 12.41 6.56
CA ARG A 255 -11.67 12.15 5.80
C ARG A 255 -10.61 11.49 6.69
N ASN A 256 -10.77 10.21 6.99
CA ASN A 256 -9.83 9.44 7.80
C ASN A 256 -9.36 8.21 7.03
N LEU A 257 -8.06 7.89 7.14
CA LEU A 257 -7.44 6.77 6.42
C LEU A 257 -8.17 5.44 6.67
N TYR A 258 -8.43 5.13 7.94
CA TYR A 258 -9.07 3.87 8.33
C TYR A 258 -10.51 3.78 7.83
N ILE A 259 -11.24 4.89 7.93
CA ILE A 259 -12.61 5.00 7.43
C ILE A 259 -12.63 4.80 5.92
N MET A 260 -11.72 5.42 5.17
CA MET A 260 -11.62 5.25 3.72
C MET A 260 -11.35 3.79 3.32
N MET A 261 -10.45 3.09 4.02
CA MET A 261 -10.17 1.67 3.78
C MET A 261 -11.44 0.81 3.95
N VAL A 262 -12.19 1.05 5.04
CA VAL A 262 -13.42 0.32 5.34
C VAL A 262 -14.50 0.62 4.29
N ILE A 263 -14.67 1.88 3.92
CA ILE A 263 -15.66 2.30 2.93
C ILE A 263 -15.35 1.65 1.57
N ILE A 264 -14.11 1.77 1.06
CA ILE A 264 -13.72 1.15 -0.21
C ILE A 264 -13.92 -0.37 -0.16
N GLY A 265 -13.57 -1.01 0.97
CA GLY A 265 -13.77 -2.44 1.16
C GLY A 265 -15.23 -2.86 1.13
N ILE A 266 -16.08 -2.15 1.88
CA ILE A 266 -17.52 -2.44 1.96
C ILE A 266 -18.25 -2.13 0.64
N THR A 267 -17.75 -1.21 -0.16
CA THR A 267 -18.38 -0.90 -1.45
C THR A 267 -17.95 -1.83 -2.58
N SER A 268 -16.84 -2.56 -2.43
CA SER A 268 -16.22 -3.38 -3.48
C SER A 268 -16.41 -4.89 -3.31
N TRP A 269 -17.16 -5.35 -2.32
CA TRP A 269 -17.33 -6.78 -1.99
C TRP A 269 -18.12 -7.57 -3.03
N SER A 270 -19.03 -6.93 -3.77
CA SER A 270 -19.99 -7.57 -4.68
C SER A 270 -19.30 -8.41 -5.77
N GLY A 271 -18.24 -7.89 -6.39
CA GLY A 271 -17.45 -8.60 -7.37
C GLY A 271 -16.84 -9.90 -6.81
N TYR A 272 -16.24 -9.82 -5.61
CA TYR A 272 -15.68 -11.00 -4.94
C TYR A 272 -16.73 -12.02 -4.56
N ALA A 273 -17.92 -11.58 -4.12
CA ALA A 273 -19.04 -12.48 -3.82
C ALA A 273 -19.49 -13.25 -5.06
N ARG A 274 -19.56 -12.59 -6.21
CA ARG A 274 -19.91 -13.23 -7.48
C ARG A 274 -18.89 -14.27 -7.90
N TYR A 275 -17.57 -13.94 -7.81
CA TYR A 275 -16.51 -14.90 -8.10
C TYR A 275 -16.52 -16.10 -7.16
N THR A 276 -16.61 -15.86 -5.86
CA THR A 276 -16.65 -16.93 -4.85
C THR A 276 -17.87 -17.82 -5.04
N ARG A 277 -19.06 -17.24 -5.33
CA ARG A 277 -20.27 -17.97 -5.64
C ARG A 277 -20.08 -18.93 -6.82
N ALA A 278 -19.51 -18.43 -7.92
CA ALA A 278 -19.28 -19.23 -9.11
C ALA A 278 -18.36 -20.44 -8.84
N GLU A 279 -17.24 -20.21 -8.13
CA GLU A 279 -16.33 -21.30 -7.76
C GLU A 279 -16.97 -22.28 -6.77
N PHE A 280 -17.74 -21.83 -5.80
CA PHE A 280 -18.38 -22.70 -4.84
C PHE A 280 -19.52 -23.54 -5.45
N LEU A 281 -20.25 -23.00 -6.42
CA LEU A 281 -21.22 -23.79 -7.22
C LEU A 281 -20.55 -24.92 -7.98
N LYS A 282 -19.34 -24.69 -8.53
CA LYS A 282 -18.55 -25.70 -9.21
C LYS A 282 -18.01 -26.74 -8.22
N LEU A 283 -17.35 -26.28 -7.16
CA LEU A 283 -16.70 -27.15 -6.16
C LEU A 283 -17.71 -28.02 -5.41
N ARG A 284 -18.92 -27.53 -5.14
CA ARG A 284 -19.98 -28.32 -4.49
C ARG A 284 -20.32 -29.60 -5.24
N LYS A 285 -20.14 -29.63 -6.57
CA LYS A 285 -20.44 -30.82 -7.41
C LYS A 285 -19.29 -31.83 -7.43
N MET A 286 -18.11 -31.49 -6.88
CA MET A 286 -16.96 -32.37 -6.86
C MET A 286 -17.14 -33.53 -5.88
N GLU A 287 -16.66 -34.72 -6.24
CA GLU A 287 -16.84 -35.94 -5.47
C GLU A 287 -16.35 -35.85 -4.02
N TYR A 288 -15.20 -35.20 -3.79
CA TYR A 288 -14.65 -35.05 -2.43
C TYR A 288 -15.54 -34.16 -1.53
N VAL A 289 -16.23 -33.19 -2.10
CA VAL A 289 -17.17 -32.33 -1.36
C VAL A 289 -18.45 -33.13 -1.06
N GLN A 290 -18.94 -33.89 -2.05
CA GLN A 290 -20.12 -34.77 -1.86
C GLN A 290 -19.84 -35.83 -0.79
N ALA A 291 -18.66 -36.47 -0.83
CA ALA A 291 -18.24 -37.42 0.20
C ALA A 291 -18.19 -36.77 1.60
N ALA A 292 -17.69 -35.53 1.71
CA ALA A 292 -17.67 -34.81 2.98
C ALA A 292 -19.08 -34.51 3.50
N ILE A 293 -20.03 -34.19 2.61
CA ILE A 293 -21.44 -33.94 2.98
C ILE A 293 -22.08 -35.25 3.49
N VAL A 294 -21.91 -36.37 2.76
CA VAL A 294 -22.46 -37.67 3.14
C VAL A 294 -21.85 -38.18 4.46
N SER A 295 -20.59 -37.89 4.72
CA SER A 295 -19.90 -38.24 5.98
C SER A 295 -20.34 -37.37 7.16
N GLY A 296 -21.27 -36.43 6.99
CA GLY A 296 -21.79 -35.60 8.07
C GLY A 296 -20.81 -34.54 8.60
N ILE A 297 -19.79 -34.17 7.81
CA ILE A 297 -18.85 -33.13 8.19
C ILE A 297 -19.57 -31.79 8.36
N PRO A 298 -19.30 -31.02 9.45
CA PRO A 298 -19.99 -29.77 9.71
C PRO A 298 -19.73 -28.74 8.59
N LEU A 299 -20.75 -27.94 8.26
CA LEU A 299 -20.75 -26.95 7.19
C LEU A 299 -19.52 -26.05 7.20
N ARG A 300 -19.12 -25.54 8.37
CA ARG A 300 -17.92 -24.71 8.51
C ARG A 300 -16.67 -25.40 7.99
N SER A 301 -16.52 -26.71 8.28
CA SER A 301 -15.37 -27.47 7.79
C SER A 301 -15.44 -27.68 6.28
N ILE A 302 -16.63 -27.96 5.73
CA ILE A 302 -16.83 -28.10 4.28
C ILE A 302 -16.42 -26.81 3.57
N LEU A 303 -16.94 -25.64 4.01
CA LEU A 303 -16.66 -24.37 3.37
C LEU A 303 -15.18 -23.95 3.49
N PHE A 304 -14.64 -23.94 4.71
CA PHE A 304 -13.30 -23.34 4.95
C PHE A 304 -12.15 -24.33 4.82
N ARG A 305 -12.36 -25.63 5.00
CA ARG A 305 -11.28 -26.63 4.97
C ARG A 305 -11.27 -27.45 3.67
N HIS A 306 -12.41 -27.62 3.00
CA HIS A 306 -12.52 -28.43 1.80
C HIS A 306 -12.74 -27.59 0.53
N MET A 307 -13.61 -26.58 0.57
CA MET A 307 -13.93 -25.79 -0.62
C MET A 307 -13.02 -24.58 -0.80
N LEU A 308 -12.87 -23.72 0.22
CA LEU A 308 -12.10 -22.49 0.12
C LEU A 308 -10.64 -22.71 -0.32
N PRO A 309 -9.87 -23.66 0.23
CA PRO A 309 -8.49 -23.86 -0.22
C PRO A 309 -8.36 -24.25 -1.69
N ASN A 310 -9.35 -24.96 -2.22
CA ASN A 310 -9.38 -25.37 -3.63
C ASN A 310 -9.93 -24.25 -4.56
N GLY A 311 -10.73 -23.32 -4.02
CA GLY A 311 -11.28 -22.18 -4.75
C GLY A 311 -10.49 -20.88 -4.59
N VAL A 312 -9.37 -20.89 -3.85
CA VAL A 312 -8.63 -19.67 -3.53
C VAL A 312 -7.87 -19.08 -4.75
N ALA A 313 -7.45 -19.93 -5.67
CA ALA A 313 -6.61 -19.52 -6.78
C ALA A 313 -7.24 -18.44 -7.67
N PRO A 314 -8.49 -18.56 -8.15
CA PRO A 314 -9.17 -17.48 -8.88
C PRO A 314 -9.39 -16.21 -8.02
N LEU A 315 -9.54 -16.38 -6.70
CA LEU A 315 -9.71 -15.25 -5.79
C LEU A 315 -8.40 -14.44 -5.63
N LEU A 316 -7.24 -15.08 -5.68
CA LEU A 316 -5.94 -14.38 -5.69
C LEU A 316 -5.77 -13.53 -6.95
N VAL A 317 -6.22 -14.03 -8.10
CA VAL A 317 -6.27 -13.24 -9.34
C VAL A 317 -7.15 -12.00 -9.16
N ALA A 318 -8.38 -12.20 -8.68
CA ALA A 318 -9.31 -11.11 -8.41
C ALA A 318 -8.75 -10.11 -7.39
N MET A 319 -8.01 -10.59 -6.37
CA MET A 319 -7.35 -9.74 -5.37
C MET A 319 -6.32 -8.80 -6.01
N SER A 320 -5.51 -9.27 -6.94
CA SER A 320 -4.51 -8.43 -7.62
C SER A 320 -5.16 -7.24 -8.35
N PHE A 321 -6.22 -7.49 -9.11
CA PHE A 321 -7.00 -6.44 -9.75
C PHE A 321 -7.72 -5.54 -8.74
N GLY A 322 -8.17 -6.10 -7.63
CA GLY A 322 -8.80 -5.37 -6.55
C GLY A 322 -7.88 -4.38 -5.85
N VAL A 323 -6.61 -4.75 -5.61
CA VAL A 323 -5.61 -3.81 -5.07
C VAL A 323 -5.42 -2.62 -6.00
N ALA A 324 -5.28 -2.86 -7.31
CA ALA A 324 -5.19 -1.80 -8.32
C ALA A 324 -6.42 -0.88 -8.29
N SER A 325 -7.62 -1.46 -8.24
CA SER A 325 -8.88 -0.71 -8.18
C SER A 325 -9.03 0.10 -6.89
N ALA A 326 -8.61 -0.44 -5.74
CA ALA A 326 -8.67 0.25 -4.45
C ALA A 326 -7.71 1.44 -4.40
N ILE A 327 -6.49 1.29 -4.94
CA ILE A 327 -5.51 2.40 -5.07
C ILE A 327 -6.08 3.49 -5.98
N LEU A 328 -6.69 3.11 -7.11
CA LEU A 328 -7.29 4.07 -8.02
C LEU A 328 -8.50 4.78 -7.41
N ALA A 329 -9.33 4.07 -6.63
CA ALA A 329 -10.46 4.65 -5.91
C ALA A 329 -10.01 5.69 -4.88
N GLU A 330 -8.97 5.39 -4.09
CA GLU A 330 -8.36 6.36 -3.17
C GLU A 330 -7.82 7.58 -3.93
N ALA A 331 -7.03 7.34 -4.97
CA ALA A 331 -6.45 8.43 -5.76
C ALA A 331 -7.53 9.33 -6.37
N THR A 332 -8.66 8.77 -6.81
CA THR A 332 -9.80 9.51 -7.34
C THR A 332 -10.47 10.35 -6.25
N LEU A 333 -10.75 9.76 -5.07
CA LEU A 333 -11.33 10.51 -3.94
C LEU A 333 -10.40 11.65 -3.50
N SER A 334 -9.12 11.39 -3.40
CA SER A 334 -8.10 12.38 -3.03
C SER A 334 -7.96 13.47 -4.08
N PHE A 335 -8.03 13.12 -5.36
CA PHE A 335 -8.05 14.05 -6.49
C PHE A 335 -9.27 14.98 -6.47
N LEU A 336 -10.43 14.47 -6.06
CA LEU A 336 -11.65 15.26 -5.87
C LEU A 336 -11.65 16.11 -4.58
N GLY A 337 -10.52 16.16 -3.85
CA GLY A 337 -10.37 16.95 -2.64
C GLY A 337 -10.96 16.30 -1.39
N LEU A 338 -11.33 15.03 -1.44
CA LEU A 338 -11.85 14.24 -0.31
C LEU A 338 -10.80 13.31 0.31
N GLY A 339 -9.53 13.50 -0.06
CA GLY A 339 -8.40 12.78 0.50
C GLY A 339 -8.09 13.13 1.95
N LEU A 340 -7.03 12.53 2.47
CA LEU A 340 -6.54 12.76 3.82
C LEU A 340 -6.06 14.20 3.99
N VAL A 341 -6.30 14.78 5.18
CA VAL A 341 -5.89 16.16 5.47
C VAL A 341 -4.41 16.21 5.90
N ASP A 342 -3.98 15.23 6.72
CA ASP A 342 -2.72 15.29 7.46
C ASP A 342 -1.59 14.45 6.84
N ALA A 343 -1.83 13.80 5.69
CA ALA A 343 -0.84 12.94 5.06
C ALA A 343 -0.91 13.05 3.53
N PRO A 344 0.25 13.12 2.85
CA PRO A 344 0.28 13.23 1.40
C PRO A 344 -0.18 11.94 0.75
N SER A 345 -1.06 12.02 -0.25
CA SER A 345 -1.37 10.95 -1.19
C SER A 345 -1.08 11.37 -2.63
N TRP A 346 -0.85 10.41 -3.52
CA TRP A 346 -0.61 10.73 -4.94
C TRP A 346 -1.80 11.43 -5.58
N GLY A 347 -3.05 11.04 -5.21
CA GLY A 347 -4.26 11.71 -5.68
C GLY A 347 -4.38 13.14 -5.19
N GLN A 348 -4.01 13.42 -3.93
CA GLN A 348 -3.98 14.78 -3.39
C GLN A 348 -2.94 15.65 -4.10
N MET A 349 -1.76 15.11 -4.41
CA MET A 349 -0.73 15.82 -5.17
C MET A 349 -1.21 16.18 -6.58
N LEU A 350 -1.95 15.29 -7.24
CA LEU A 350 -2.60 15.59 -8.52
C LEU A 350 -3.68 16.67 -8.39
N ASN A 351 -4.48 16.65 -7.31
CA ASN A 351 -5.45 17.71 -7.04
C ASN A 351 -4.77 19.07 -6.91
N GLN A 352 -3.65 19.14 -6.17
CA GLN A 352 -2.86 20.38 -6.06
C GLN A 352 -2.31 20.83 -7.40
N ALA A 353 -1.83 19.89 -8.25
CA ALA A 353 -1.29 20.23 -9.57
C ALA A 353 -2.34 20.90 -10.49
N VAL A 354 -3.59 20.44 -10.43
CA VAL A 354 -4.68 20.97 -11.28
C VAL A 354 -5.23 22.29 -10.73
N ASN A 355 -5.26 22.44 -9.40
CA ASN A 355 -5.78 23.65 -8.74
C ASN A 355 -4.72 24.74 -8.53
N SER A 356 -3.47 24.48 -8.85
CA SER A 356 -2.37 25.45 -8.77
C SER A 356 -2.59 26.59 -9.76
N ALA A 357 -2.25 27.81 -9.34
CA ALA A 357 -2.41 29.01 -10.17
C ALA A 357 -1.64 28.95 -11.50
N THR A 358 -0.53 28.20 -11.52
CA THR A 358 0.27 27.94 -12.72
C THR A 358 0.44 26.44 -12.90
N PHE A 359 0.30 25.97 -14.16
CA PHE A 359 0.53 24.56 -14.45
C PHE A 359 2.03 24.22 -14.38
N ASN A 360 2.37 23.31 -13.48
CA ASN A 360 3.73 22.81 -13.31
C ASN A 360 3.74 21.30 -13.57
N TRP A 361 4.38 20.91 -14.65
CA TRP A 361 4.34 19.54 -15.18
C TRP A 361 4.80 18.46 -14.19
N TRP A 362 5.77 18.79 -13.32
CA TRP A 362 6.33 17.82 -12.35
C TRP A 362 5.33 17.44 -11.25
N MET A 363 4.46 18.40 -10.85
CA MET A 363 3.41 18.13 -9.85
C MET A 363 2.35 17.14 -10.36
N ALA A 364 2.18 17.02 -11.68
CA ALA A 364 1.26 16.06 -12.27
C ALA A 364 1.98 14.77 -12.74
N LEU A 365 3.15 14.89 -13.35
CA LEU A 365 3.89 13.77 -13.95
C LEU A 365 4.31 12.73 -12.92
N PHE A 366 4.92 13.16 -11.81
CA PHE A 366 5.46 12.21 -10.83
C PHE A 366 4.35 11.45 -10.10
N PRO A 367 3.34 12.06 -9.48
CA PRO A 367 2.28 11.29 -8.82
C PRO A 367 1.39 10.53 -9.82
N GLY A 368 1.11 11.10 -10.99
CA GLY A 368 0.38 10.40 -12.06
C GLY A 368 1.13 9.18 -12.56
N GLY A 369 2.43 9.29 -12.77
CA GLY A 369 3.30 8.17 -13.13
C GLY A 369 3.33 7.09 -12.07
N ALA A 370 3.42 7.46 -10.78
CA ALA A 370 3.40 6.48 -9.68
C ALA A 370 2.09 5.71 -9.62
N ILE A 371 0.94 6.38 -9.77
CA ILE A 371 -0.37 5.72 -9.84
C ILE A 371 -0.40 4.77 -11.05
N PHE A 372 -0.03 5.27 -12.24
CA PHE A 372 -0.04 4.49 -13.48
C PHE A 372 0.81 3.21 -13.35
N PHE A 373 2.09 3.33 -12.97
CA PHE A 373 2.97 2.17 -12.83
C PHE A 373 2.49 1.20 -11.74
N THR A 374 1.91 1.70 -10.66
CA THR A 374 1.41 0.85 -9.58
C THR A 374 0.18 0.06 -10.02
N VAL A 375 -0.80 0.70 -10.63
CA VAL A 375 -1.99 0.04 -11.18
C VAL A 375 -1.59 -0.96 -12.26
N PHE A 376 -0.70 -0.56 -13.17
CA PHE A 376 -0.21 -1.41 -14.26
C PHE A 376 0.50 -2.66 -13.72
N THR A 377 1.35 -2.52 -12.72
CA THR A 377 2.08 -3.67 -12.14
C THR A 377 1.17 -4.65 -11.42
N TYR A 378 0.17 -4.17 -10.67
CA TYR A 378 -0.82 -5.07 -10.05
C TYR A 378 -1.70 -5.76 -11.09
N THR A 379 -2.01 -5.11 -12.20
CA THR A 379 -2.72 -5.71 -13.33
C THR A 379 -1.89 -6.81 -13.98
N LEU A 380 -0.60 -6.55 -14.28
CA LEU A 380 0.32 -7.55 -14.80
C LEU A 380 0.47 -8.78 -13.87
N LEU A 381 0.53 -8.56 -12.56
CA LEU A 381 0.55 -9.67 -11.61
C LEU A 381 -0.76 -10.47 -11.64
N GLY A 382 -1.90 -9.80 -11.74
CA GLY A 382 -3.20 -10.46 -11.86
C GLY A 382 -3.29 -11.34 -13.10
N GLU A 383 -2.83 -10.84 -14.24
CA GLU A 383 -2.74 -11.61 -15.50
C GLU A 383 -1.80 -12.80 -15.36
N ALA A 384 -0.61 -12.60 -14.79
CA ALA A 384 0.35 -13.66 -14.57
C ALA A 384 -0.16 -14.76 -13.63
N PHE A 385 -0.88 -14.42 -12.57
CA PHE A 385 -1.55 -15.39 -11.71
C PHE A 385 -2.65 -16.15 -12.46
N ARG A 386 -3.44 -15.45 -13.27
CA ARG A 386 -4.46 -16.07 -14.11
C ARG A 386 -3.85 -17.10 -15.07
N ASP A 387 -2.81 -16.70 -15.80
CA ASP A 387 -2.13 -17.57 -16.77
C ASP A 387 -1.49 -18.78 -16.10
N ALA A 388 -0.94 -18.62 -14.88
CA ALA A 388 -0.37 -19.73 -14.12
C ALA A 388 -1.40 -20.75 -13.62
N ILE A 389 -2.66 -20.34 -13.46
CA ILE A 389 -3.76 -21.17 -12.97
C ILE A 389 -4.51 -21.84 -14.12
N ASP A 390 -4.48 -21.30 -15.35
CA ASP A 390 -5.23 -21.80 -16.50
C ASP A 390 -4.62 -23.09 -17.05
N PRO A 391 -5.34 -24.24 -16.97
CA PRO A 391 -4.84 -25.52 -17.50
C PRO A 391 -4.72 -25.54 -19.02
N GLN A 392 -5.48 -24.69 -19.74
CA GLN A 392 -5.49 -24.72 -21.22
C GLN A 392 -4.20 -24.16 -21.82
N ILE A 393 -3.56 -23.21 -21.16
CA ILE A 393 -2.26 -22.69 -21.58
C ILE A 393 -1.17 -23.76 -21.45
N LEU A 394 -1.32 -24.68 -20.50
CA LEU A 394 -0.38 -25.79 -20.29
C LEU A 394 -0.41 -26.84 -21.42
N HIS A 395 -1.55 -27.01 -22.11
CA HIS A 395 -1.69 -27.93 -23.23
C HIS A 395 -1.28 -27.33 -24.59
N LYS A 396 -1.19 -26.02 -24.71
CA LYS A 396 -0.87 -25.35 -25.98
C LYS A 396 0.65 -25.26 -26.22
N ASN A 397 1.46 -25.48 -25.18
CA ASN A 397 2.93 -25.45 -25.24
C ASN A 397 3.55 -26.89 -25.20
N ASN A 398 2.71 -27.91 -25.25
CA ASN A 398 3.07 -29.31 -25.53
C ASN A 398 2.63 -29.68 -26.96
#